data_0fe19eb2aa450961734dc83947cf1e62
#
_entry.id   0fe19eb2aa450961734dc83947cf1e62
#
_cell.length_a   1.000
_cell.length_b   1.000
_cell.length_c   1.000
_cell.angle_alpha   90.00
_cell.angle_beta   90.00
_cell.angle_gamma   90.00
#
_symmetry.space_group_name_H-M   'P 1'
#
loop_
_entity.id
_entity.type
_entity.pdbx_description
1 polymer ?
#
loop_
_entity_poly.entity_id
_entity_poly.type
_entity_poly.pdbx_seq_one_letter_code
_entity_poly.pdbx_strand_id
1 'polypeptide(L)'
;MRDVAKKAGVALSTVSLVVNQSGYVSEQMRRRVESAMRELDYIPNELARNLYHGRSHIIGVIVPTIEHPFFSTLTAHLQQVFAKRGLYTMLCSTFDVGEGEATYVDMLRRRMMDGIIMGAHTDYPAHFWTSIERPVVAFDRFIGPEIKSVGSDHEQGGELAATIFALTGVRHVVEIGGARSRFHDVADGGAVGVAAEADKAEVLGSHTTFPPVRYQLSFESVLSAAGIRYDYMEIPSVADLSEFERVARRAFERFPDADAIMAPDLAASFCVQEALRRGIRIPDSLQILAYDGTYVTDAAGMKITSILQDFPSIARSLSDCMLETISKDAGVEVDGDASDTNPEVLREGHVTDEEASMVGNLSHTIPMKVKIGQTTRWNEAIRELLLGSHPQTD
;
A
#
# COMPACT_ATOMS: atom_id res chain seq x y z
N MET A 1 -16.91 38.25 0.60
CA MET A 1 -16.09 39.11 -0.29
C MET A 1 -16.68 40.54 -0.47
N ARG A 2 -17.96 40.74 -0.83
CA ARG A 2 -18.52 42.09 -1.01
C ARG A 2 -18.44 42.95 0.23
N ASP A 3 -18.75 42.42 1.39
CA ASP A 3 -18.68 43.15 2.66
C ASP A 3 -17.23 43.48 3.06
N VAL A 4 -16.29 42.56 2.79
CA VAL A 4 -14.85 42.79 2.94
C VAL A 4 -14.38 43.94 2.05
N ALA A 5 -14.77 43.94 0.78
CA ALA A 5 -14.43 45.03 -0.14
C ALA A 5 -14.96 46.40 0.31
N LYS A 6 -16.22 46.43 0.76
CA LYS A 6 -16.86 47.65 1.31
C LYS A 6 -16.13 48.12 2.57
N LYS A 7 -15.81 47.22 3.52
CA LYS A 7 -15.12 47.51 4.77
C LYS A 7 -13.68 47.98 4.54
N ALA A 8 -12.95 47.30 3.63
CA ALA A 8 -11.58 47.67 3.29
C ALA A 8 -11.46 48.89 2.39
N GLY A 9 -12.58 49.38 1.80
CA GLY A 9 -12.59 50.50 0.83
C GLY A 9 -11.78 50.17 -0.45
N VAL A 10 -11.92 48.99 -0.97
CA VAL A 10 -11.24 48.53 -2.22
C VAL A 10 -12.23 47.83 -3.14
N ALA A 11 -11.84 47.65 -4.43
CA ALA A 11 -12.66 46.91 -5.36
C ALA A 11 -12.78 45.43 -4.98
N LEU A 12 -13.88 44.78 -5.36
CA LEU A 12 -14.09 43.36 -5.17
C LEU A 12 -12.97 42.50 -5.83
N SER A 13 -12.48 42.96 -6.99
CA SER A 13 -11.34 42.34 -7.68
C SER A 13 -10.05 42.37 -6.81
N THR A 14 -9.80 43.48 -6.10
CA THR A 14 -8.64 43.58 -5.18
C THR A 14 -8.75 42.57 -4.03
N VAL A 15 -9.96 42.42 -3.46
CA VAL A 15 -10.20 41.38 -2.44
C VAL A 15 -9.94 40.00 -3.02
N SER A 16 -10.42 39.73 -4.24
CA SER A 16 -10.19 38.44 -4.93
C SER A 16 -8.69 38.19 -5.14
N LEU A 17 -7.92 39.18 -5.56
CA LEU A 17 -6.47 39.04 -5.74
C LEU A 17 -5.74 38.76 -4.41
N VAL A 18 -6.16 39.42 -3.31
CA VAL A 18 -5.57 39.17 -1.98
C VAL A 18 -5.92 37.77 -1.49
N VAL A 19 -7.19 37.36 -1.59
CA VAL A 19 -7.68 36.03 -1.15
C VAL A 19 -7.03 34.91 -1.93
N ASN A 20 -6.91 35.06 -3.26
CA ASN A 20 -6.33 34.05 -4.13
C ASN A 20 -4.79 34.15 -4.23
N GLN A 21 -4.17 35.12 -3.56
CA GLN A 21 -2.73 35.38 -3.64
C GLN A 21 -2.22 35.52 -5.08
N SER A 22 -3.05 36.04 -5.99
CA SER A 22 -2.77 36.17 -7.41
C SER A 22 -2.61 37.63 -7.80
N GLY A 23 -1.71 37.92 -8.74
CA GLY A 23 -1.45 39.26 -9.22
C GLY A 23 -0.79 40.21 -8.23
N TYR A 24 -0.50 41.43 -8.66
CA TYR A 24 0.13 42.46 -7.83
C TYR A 24 -0.92 43.24 -7.02
N VAL A 25 -0.73 43.24 -5.70
CA VAL A 25 -1.48 44.10 -4.77
C VAL A 25 -0.49 44.77 -3.83
N SER A 26 -0.57 46.12 -3.71
CA SER A 26 0.32 46.84 -2.80
C SER A 26 0.17 46.35 -1.35
N GLU A 27 1.26 46.37 -0.61
CA GLU A 27 1.28 45.93 0.80
C GLU A 27 0.24 46.65 1.65
N GLN A 28 0.04 47.95 1.42
CA GLN A 28 -0.97 48.73 2.12
C GLN A 28 -2.41 48.24 1.84
N MET A 29 -2.72 47.92 0.58
CA MET A 29 -4.04 47.37 0.22
C MET A 29 -4.23 45.97 0.80
N ARG A 30 -3.19 45.13 0.76
CA ARG A 30 -3.21 43.78 1.35
C ARG A 30 -3.56 43.83 2.83
N ARG A 31 -2.86 44.67 3.63
CA ARG A 31 -3.14 44.85 5.05
C ARG A 31 -4.55 45.36 5.35
N ARG A 32 -5.09 46.26 4.53
CA ARG A 32 -6.48 46.73 4.68
C ARG A 32 -7.50 45.63 4.46
N VAL A 33 -7.31 44.79 3.43
CA VAL A 33 -8.18 43.66 3.15
C VAL A 33 -8.11 42.64 4.28
N GLU A 34 -6.90 42.26 4.72
CA GLU A 34 -6.71 41.30 5.80
C GLU A 34 -7.28 41.80 7.14
N SER A 35 -7.18 43.11 7.43
CA SER A 35 -7.83 43.70 8.61
C SER A 35 -9.35 43.60 8.52
N ALA A 36 -9.93 43.95 7.35
CA ALA A 36 -11.36 43.86 7.12
C ALA A 36 -11.87 42.41 7.21
N MET A 37 -11.08 41.44 6.72
CA MET A 37 -11.41 40.01 6.83
C MET A 37 -11.47 39.58 8.31
N ARG A 38 -10.45 39.95 9.12
CA ARG A 38 -10.44 39.63 10.54
C ARG A 38 -11.61 40.28 11.30
N GLU A 39 -11.88 41.55 11.02
CA GLU A 39 -12.97 42.30 11.71
C GLU A 39 -14.38 41.76 11.35
N LEU A 40 -14.53 41.17 10.19
CA LEU A 40 -15.80 40.56 9.72
C LEU A 40 -15.86 39.05 9.95
N ASP A 41 -14.85 38.49 10.60
CA ASP A 41 -14.69 37.01 10.69
C ASP A 41 -14.90 36.29 9.35
N TYR A 42 -14.39 36.92 8.30
CA TYR A 42 -14.58 36.41 6.95
C TYR A 42 -13.56 35.31 6.64
N ILE A 43 -14.05 34.09 6.52
CA ILE A 43 -13.27 32.94 6.07
C ILE A 43 -13.48 32.79 4.54
N PRO A 44 -12.40 32.82 3.73
CA PRO A 44 -12.50 32.55 2.31
C PRO A 44 -13.13 31.17 2.04
N ASN A 45 -14.01 31.08 1.08
CA ASN A 45 -14.57 29.81 0.64
C ASN A 45 -13.52 29.05 -0.18
N GLU A 46 -12.96 28.01 0.42
CA GLU A 46 -11.95 27.14 -0.21
C GLU A 46 -12.46 26.52 -1.51
N LEU A 47 -13.75 26.16 -1.59
CA LEU A 47 -14.34 25.60 -2.81
C LEU A 47 -14.27 26.63 -3.98
N ALA A 48 -14.54 27.90 -3.69
CA ALA A 48 -14.42 28.96 -4.68
C ALA A 48 -12.97 29.21 -5.10
N ARG A 49 -12.03 29.10 -4.15
CA ARG A 49 -10.59 29.22 -4.40
C ARG A 49 -10.07 28.04 -5.22
N ASN A 50 -10.46 26.83 -4.87
CA ASN A 50 -10.12 25.61 -5.58
C ASN A 50 -10.66 25.63 -7.03
N LEU A 51 -11.88 26.12 -7.23
CA LEU A 51 -12.44 26.31 -8.56
C LEU A 51 -11.60 27.30 -9.41
N TYR A 52 -11.10 28.37 -8.79
CA TYR A 52 -10.24 29.34 -9.48
C TYR A 52 -8.88 28.77 -9.86
N HIS A 53 -8.28 27.94 -9.01
CA HIS A 53 -6.97 27.30 -9.24
C HIS A 53 -7.09 25.96 -9.98
N GLY A 54 -8.30 25.43 -10.16
CA GLY A 54 -8.55 24.15 -10.82
C GLY A 54 -8.03 22.93 -10.03
N ARG A 55 -7.69 23.11 -8.73
CA ARG A 55 -7.17 22.07 -7.84
C ARG A 55 -7.93 22.04 -6.52
N SER A 56 -8.21 20.82 -6.04
CA SER A 56 -8.90 20.59 -4.76
C SER A 56 -7.94 20.43 -3.57
N HIS A 57 -6.68 20.13 -3.85
CA HIS A 57 -5.66 19.70 -2.86
C HIS A 57 -6.06 18.43 -2.08
N ILE A 58 -6.96 17.61 -2.63
CA ILE A 58 -7.44 16.38 -2.02
C ILE A 58 -6.96 15.20 -2.86
N ILE A 59 -6.37 14.20 -2.21
CA ILE A 59 -6.02 12.90 -2.80
C ILE A 59 -6.93 11.84 -2.19
N GLY A 60 -7.67 11.11 -3.04
CA GLY A 60 -8.44 9.95 -2.64
C GLY A 60 -7.53 8.74 -2.43
N VAL A 61 -7.73 8.03 -1.32
CA VAL A 61 -7.05 6.76 -1.06
C VAL A 61 -8.12 5.68 -0.96
N ILE A 62 -8.23 4.85 -2.00
CA ILE A 62 -9.21 3.77 -2.08
C ILE A 62 -8.61 2.52 -1.45
N VAL A 63 -9.24 2.02 -0.42
CA VAL A 63 -8.87 0.80 0.31
C VAL A 63 -10.11 -0.07 0.56
N PRO A 64 -9.97 -1.39 0.74
CA PRO A 64 -11.13 -2.24 1.06
C PRO A 64 -11.82 -1.80 2.35
N THR A 65 -11.07 -1.66 3.42
CA THR A 65 -11.52 -1.22 4.75
C THR A 65 -10.37 -0.64 5.56
N ILE A 66 -10.65 0.30 6.47
CA ILE A 66 -9.66 0.81 7.43
C ILE A 66 -9.60 -0.01 8.72
N GLU A 67 -10.49 -0.95 8.91
CA GLU A 67 -10.44 -1.85 10.07
C GLU A 67 -9.23 -2.81 9.97
N HIS A 68 -8.82 -3.16 8.75
CA HIS A 68 -7.65 -4.00 8.54
C HIS A 68 -6.36 -3.24 8.86
N PRO A 69 -5.48 -3.76 9.75
CA PRO A 69 -4.28 -3.06 10.24
C PRO A 69 -3.32 -2.59 9.14
N PHE A 70 -3.18 -3.35 8.07
CA PHE A 70 -2.37 -3.00 6.92
C PHE A 70 -2.84 -1.67 6.28
N PHE A 71 -4.14 -1.60 5.91
CA PHE A 71 -4.68 -0.42 5.21
C PHE A 71 -4.74 0.81 6.12
N SER A 72 -5.04 0.63 7.41
CA SER A 72 -4.99 1.75 8.36
C SER A 72 -3.57 2.28 8.56
N THR A 73 -2.56 1.40 8.62
CA THR A 73 -1.16 1.79 8.73
C THR A 73 -0.68 2.52 7.48
N LEU A 74 -0.94 1.98 6.29
CA LEU A 74 -0.61 2.62 5.01
C LEU A 74 -1.26 4.01 4.90
N THR A 75 -2.57 4.10 5.18
CA THR A 75 -3.31 5.36 5.10
C THR A 75 -2.76 6.42 6.06
N ALA A 76 -2.38 6.02 7.28
CA ALA A 76 -1.78 6.93 8.25
C ALA A 76 -0.45 7.52 7.75
N HIS A 77 0.41 6.71 7.14
CA HIS A 77 1.66 7.17 6.53
C HIS A 77 1.42 8.08 5.32
N LEU A 78 0.48 7.72 4.43
CA LEU A 78 0.08 8.56 3.29
C LEU A 78 -0.42 9.92 3.76
N GLN A 79 -1.31 9.95 4.76
CA GLN A 79 -1.83 11.19 5.33
C GLN A 79 -0.72 12.10 5.85
N GLN A 80 0.27 11.53 6.56
CA GLN A 80 1.41 12.30 7.07
C GLN A 80 2.26 12.91 5.94
N VAL A 81 2.52 12.13 4.89
CA VAL A 81 3.33 12.59 3.74
C VAL A 81 2.57 13.67 2.96
N PHE A 82 1.28 13.46 2.68
CA PHE A 82 0.46 14.44 1.98
C PHE A 82 0.28 15.74 2.78
N ALA A 83 0.04 15.65 4.09
CA ALA A 83 -0.08 16.82 4.96
C ALA A 83 1.18 17.72 4.92
N LYS A 84 2.40 17.12 4.92
CA LYS A 84 3.66 17.86 4.77
C LYS A 84 3.79 18.59 3.43
N ARG A 85 3.03 18.15 2.41
CA ARG A 85 2.98 18.72 1.06
C ARG A 85 1.77 19.64 0.82
N GLY A 86 1.02 19.96 1.87
CA GLY A 86 -0.17 20.80 1.79
C GLY A 86 -1.36 20.14 1.11
N LEU A 87 -1.40 18.81 1.08
CA LEU A 87 -2.48 18.01 0.52
C LEU A 87 -3.31 17.36 1.62
N TYR A 88 -4.59 17.16 1.35
CA TYR A 88 -5.53 16.45 2.21
C TYR A 88 -5.76 15.05 1.68
N THR A 89 -5.99 14.10 2.59
CA THR A 89 -6.35 12.72 2.24
C THR A 89 -7.84 12.53 2.41
N MET A 90 -8.51 12.08 1.37
CA MET A 90 -9.88 11.58 1.43
C MET A 90 -9.84 10.06 1.48
N LEU A 91 -10.31 9.50 2.58
CA LEU A 91 -10.41 8.05 2.72
C LEU A 91 -11.64 7.52 1.99
N CYS A 92 -11.43 6.54 1.13
CA CYS A 92 -12.42 5.94 0.26
C CYS A 92 -12.45 4.43 0.53
N SER A 93 -13.37 3.95 1.39
CA SER A 93 -13.55 2.52 1.64
C SER A 93 -14.52 1.91 0.63
N THR A 94 -14.20 0.71 0.11
CA THR A 94 -15.07 -0.02 -0.83
C THR A 94 -15.92 -1.07 -0.15
N PHE A 95 -15.68 -1.39 1.13
CA PHE A 95 -16.47 -2.34 1.89
C PHE A 95 -17.89 -1.82 2.09
N ASP A 96 -18.88 -2.63 1.75
CA ASP A 96 -20.32 -2.32 1.82
C ASP A 96 -20.81 -1.10 1.01
N VAL A 97 -20.00 -0.61 0.05
CA VAL A 97 -20.42 0.43 -0.88
C VAL A 97 -20.88 -0.21 -2.20
N GLY A 98 -22.18 -0.05 -2.52
CA GLY A 98 -22.83 -0.78 -3.61
C GLY A 98 -22.25 -0.57 -5.02
N GLU A 99 -21.60 0.58 -5.29
CA GLU A 99 -20.94 0.88 -6.56
C GLU A 99 -19.41 0.88 -6.47
N GLY A 100 -18.86 0.50 -5.31
CA GLY A 100 -17.41 0.36 -5.13
C GLY A 100 -16.61 1.56 -5.59
N GLU A 101 -15.54 1.30 -6.36
CA GLU A 101 -14.58 2.30 -6.83
C GLU A 101 -15.20 3.31 -7.81
N ALA A 102 -16.24 2.94 -8.56
CA ALA A 102 -16.85 3.81 -9.59
C ALA A 102 -17.35 5.13 -9.00
N THR A 103 -17.91 5.10 -7.79
CA THR A 103 -18.34 6.31 -7.08
C THR A 103 -17.18 7.29 -6.88
N TYR A 104 -16.03 6.79 -6.44
CA TYR A 104 -14.85 7.62 -6.19
C TYR A 104 -14.18 8.10 -7.48
N VAL A 105 -14.20 7.28 -8.54
CA VAL A 105 -13.75 7.67 -9.87
C VAL A 105 -14.63 8.80 -10.43
N ASP A 106 -15.96 8.76 -10.22
CA ASP A 106 -16.85 9.82 -10.63
C ASP A 106 -16.55 11.15 -9.87
N MET A 107 -16.23 11.06 -8.57
CA MET A 107 -15.77 12.24 -7.80
C MET A 107 -14.46 12.81 -8.36
N LEU A 108 -13.51 11.96 -8.79
CA LEU A 108 -12.27 12.40 -9.45
C LEU A 108 -12.58 13.11 -10.78
N ARG A 109 -13.43 12.53 -11.63
CA ARG A 109 -13.87 13.15 -12.90
C ARG A 109 -14.53 14.51 -12.68
N ARG A 110 -15.29 14.66 -11.60
CA ARG A 110 -15.92 15.93 -11.19
C ARG A 110 -14.98 16.91 -10.50
N ARG A 111 -13.67 16.64 -10.45
CA ARG A 111 -12.65 17.47 -9.81
C ARG A 111 -12.89 17.73 -8.30
N MET A 112 -13.56 16.80 -7.62
CA MET A 112 -13.71 16.87 -6.17
C MET A 112 -12.42 16.42 -5.44
N MET A 113 -11.53 15.71 -6.17
CA MET A 113 -10.18 15.37 -5.77
C MET A 113 -9.22 15.50 -6.96
N ASP A 114 -7.94 15.67 -6.70
CA ASP A 114 -6.90 15.90 -7.72
C ASP A 114 -6.31 14.60 -8.25
N GLY A 115 -6.40 13.52 -7.47
CA GLY A 115 -5.92 12.20 -7.86
C GLY A 115 -6.43 11.11 -6.93
N ILE A 116 -6.24 9.85 -7.34
CA ILE A 116 -6.60 8.65 -6.59
C ILE A 116 -5.39 7.73 -6.45
N ILE A 117 -5.14 7.25 -5.22
CA ILE A 117 -4.31 6.05 -4.97
C ILE A 117 -5.25 4.86 -4.85
N MET A 118 -5.07 3.88 -5.74
CA MET A 118 -5.86 2.65 -5.75
C MET A 118 -5.13 1.54 -4.99
N GLY A 119 -5.58 1.25 -3.78
CA GLY A 119 -5.02 0.23 -2.88
C GLY A 119 -5.97 -0.95 -2.60
N ALA A 120 -7.16 -0.96 -3.19
CA ALA A 120 -8.11 -2.06 -3.07
C ALA A 120 -7.97 -3.06 -4.23
N HIS A 121 -8.49 -4.28 -4.03
CA HIS A 121 -8.75 -5.18 -5.14
C HIS A 121 -9.86 -4.60 -6.02
N THR A 122 -9.71 -4.72 -7.33
CA THR A 122 -10.70 -4.24 -8.30
C THR A 122 -11.02 -5.33 -9.31
N ASP A 123 -12.31 -5.45 -9.62
CA ASP A 123 -12.79 -6.31 -10.70
C ASP A 123 -13.01 -5.53 -12.00
N TYR A 124 -12.76 -4.22 -12.01
CA TYR A 124 -12.83 -3.41 -13.21
C TYR A 124 -11.66 -3.71 -14.14
N PRO A 125 -11.92 -3.86 -15.46
CA PRO A 125 -10.88 -4.14 -16.44
C PRO A 125 -9.93 -2.96 -16.63
N ALA A 126 -8.73 -3.22 -17.16
CA ALA A 126 -7.69 -2.20 -17.34
C ALA A 126 -8.19 -0.96 -18.10
N HIS A 127 -9.02 -1.14 -19.14
CA HIS A 127 -9.57 -0.02 -19.91
C HIS A 127 -10.46 0.92 -19.10
N PHE A 128 -11.09 0.45 -18.02
CA PHE A 128 -11.84 1.32 -17.11
C PHE A 128 -10.90 2.34 -16.46
N TRP A 129 -9.75 1.89 -15.98
CA TRP A 129 -8.76 2.72 -15.29
C TRP A 129 -8.02 3.66 -16.24
N THR A 130 -7.60 3.16 -17.41
CA THR A 130 -6.89 3.98 -18.42
C THR A 130 -7.79 5.03 -19.08
N SER A 131 -9.12 4.78 -19.13
CA SER A 131 -10.09 5.74 -19.67
C SER A 131 -10.45 6.89 -18.73
N ILE A 132 -9.90 6.94 -17.52
CA ILE A 132 -10.26 7.96 -16.53
C ILE A 132 -9.70 9.33 -16.94
N GLU A 133 -8.58 9.38 -17.67
CA GLU A 133 -7.90 10.62 -18.10
C GLU A 133 -7.65 11.60 -16.95
N ARG A 134 -7.44 11.09 -15.76
CA ARG A 134 -7.16 11.83 -14.53
C ARG A 134 -6.11 11.09 -13.71
N PRO A 135 -5.39 11.78 -12.80
CA PRO A 135 -4.33 11.18 -12.01
C PRO A 135 -4.80 9.98 -11.18
N VAL A 136 -4.29 8.80 -11.53
CA VAL A 136 -4.45 7.56 -10.77
C VAL A 136 -3.08 6.92 -10.59
N VAL A 137 -2.78 6.45 -9.39
CA VAL A 137 -1.59 5.67 -9.06
C VAL A 137 -2.04 4.41 -8.33
N ALA A 138 -1.53 3.27 -8.74
CA ALA A 138 -1.83 1.99 -8.10
C ALA A 138 -0.85 1.68 -6.98
N PHE A 139 -1.33 1.00 -5.95
CA PHE A 139 -0.52 0.42 -4.90
C PHE A 139 -0.58 -1.11 -4.98
N ASP A 140 0.59 -1.73 -5.05
CA ASP A 140 0.80 -3.18 -5.05
C ASP A 140 0.04 -3.95 -6.15
N ARG A 141 -0.30 -3.30 -7.27
CA ARG A 141 -0.96 -3.99 -8.38
C ARG A 141 -0.83 -3.27 -9.71
N PHE A 142 -0.97 -4.04 -10.77
CA PHE A 142 -1.15 -3.54 -12.11
C PHE A 142 -2.65 -3.37 -12.40
N ILE A 143 -3.06 -2.16 -12.80
CA ILE A 143 -4.43 -1.84 -13.19
C ILE A 143 -4.54 -1.23 -14.59
N GLY A 144 -3.41 -1.10 -15.29
CA GLY A 144 -3.38 -0.64 -16.68
C GLY A 144 -1.97 -0.19 -17.10
N PRO A 145 -1.65 -0.27 -18.41
CA PRO A 145 -0.27 -0.07 -18.91
C PRO A 145 0.30 1.33 -18.68
N GLU A 146 -0.56 2.34 -18.59
CA GLU A 146 -0.14 3.74 -18.43
C GLU A 146 -0.27 4.23 -16.96
N ILE A 147 -0.74 3.37 -16.07
CA ILE A 147 -0.94 3.73 -14.67
C ILE A 147 0.29 3.31 -13.86
N LYS A 148 0.94 4.31 -13.27
CA LYS A 148 2.08 4.05 -12.39
C LYS A 148 1.65 3.25 -11.17
N SER A 149 2.51 2.33 -10.76
CA SER A 149 2.30 1.52 -9.56
C SER A 149 3.53 1.51 -8.67
N VAL A 150 3.31 1.51 -7.37
CA VAL A 150 4.32 1.38 -6.33
C VAL A 150 3.96 0.20 -5.46
N GLY A 151 4.90 -0.64 -5.13
CA GLY A 151 4.64 -1.80 -4.29
C GLY A 151 5.87 -2.30 -3.55
N SER A 152 5.67 -3.31 -2.70
CA SER A 152 6.75 -4.01 -2.01
C SER A 152 7.32 -5.14 -2.87
N ASP A 153 8.56 -5.52 -2.59
CA ASP A 153 9.18 -6.69 -3.19
C ASP A 153 8.66 -7.97 -2.50
N HIS A 154 7.48 -8.40 -2.93
CA HIS A 154 6.81 -9.55 -2.34
C HIS A 154 7.50 -10.87 -2.64
N GLU A 155 8.23 -10.98 -3.74
CA GLU A 155 9.05 -12.14 -4.06
C GLU A 155 10.18 -12.27 -3.05
N GLN A 156 10.95 -11.20 -2.81
CA GLN A 156 11.95 -11.14 -1.75
C GLN A 156 11.34 -11.42 -0.37
N GLY A 157 10.13 -10.90 -0.10
CA GLY A 157 9.42 -11.15 1.16
C GLY A 157 9.12 -12.62 1.41
N GLY A 158 8.68 -13.35 0.39
CA GLY A 158 8.43 -14.79 0.45
C GLY A 158 9.72 -15.59 0.65
N GLU A 159 10.78 -15.24 -0.10
CA GLU A 159 12.10 -15.85 0.04
C GLU A 159 12.67 -15.68 1.46
N LEU A 160 12.61 -14.47 2.00
CA LEU A 160 13.07 -14.17 3.37
C LEU A 160 12.32 -15.01 4.40
N ALA A 161 10.98 -15.08 4.30
CA ALA A 161 10.15 -15.85 5.22
C ALA A 161 10.48 -17.35 5.19
N ALA A 162 10.54 -17.94 4.01
CA ALA A 162 10.86 -19.36 3.84
C ALA A 162 12.28 -19.68 4.29
N THR A 163 13.25 -18.79 3.99
CA THR A 163 14.64 -18.95 4.43
C THR A 163 14.77 -18.97 5.95
N ILE A 164 14.02 -18.10 6.67
CA ILE A 164 14.00 -18.14 8.14
C ILE A 164 13.53 -19.50 8.64
N PHE A 165 12.49 -20.08 8.08
CA PHE A 165 12.00 -21.40 8.48
C PHE A 165 12.99 -22.52 8.12
N ALA A 166 13.59 -22.48 6.95
CA ALA A 166 14.59 -23.46 6.53
C ALA A 166 15.81 -23.44 7.45
N LEU A 167 16.34 -22.27 7.78
CA LEU A 167 17.51 -22.10 8.66
C LEU A 167 17.21 -22.47 10.11
N THR A 168 15.95 -22.48 10.54
CA THR A 168 15.54 -22.83 11.91
C THR A 168 15.06 -24.26 12.07
N GLY A 169 15.16 -25.08 11.01
CA GLY A 169 14.87 -26.51 11.06
C GLY A 169 13.38 -26.83 11.20
N VAL A 170 12.53 -26.00 10.60
CA VAL A 170 11.09 -26.26 10.44
C VAL A 170 10.89 -27.43 9.49
N ARG A 171 9.89 -28.25 9.74
CA ARG A 171 9.56 -29.42 8.93
C ARG A 171 8.18 -29.35 8.30
N HIS A 172 7.26 -28.61 8.91
CA HIS A 172 5.89 -28.48 8.43
C HIS A 172 5.36 -27.05 8.67
N VAL A 173 5.17 -26.33 7.59
CA VAL A 173 4.63 -24.97 7.58
C VAL A 173 3.16 -24.99 7.19
N VAL A 174 2.33 -24.27 7.93
CA VAL A 174 0.98 -23.89 7.51
C VAL A 174 0.97 -22.40 7.19
N GLU A 175 0.66 -22.05 5.94
CA GLU A 175 0.42 -20.68 5.55
C GLU A 175 -1.07 -20.35 5.64
N ILE A 176 -1.39 -19.20 6.25
CA ILE A 176 -2.74 -18.62 6.27
C ILE A 176 -2.70 -17.38 5.39
N GLY A 177 -3.56 -17.32 4.37
CA GLY A 177 -3.57 -16.20 3.41
C GLY A 177 -4.94 -15.95 2.79
N GLY A 178 -5.00 -15.04 1.83
CA GLY A 178 -6.23 -14.70 1.11
C GLY A 178 -6.75 -15.83 0.22
N ALA A 179 -7.97 -15.68 -0.28
CA ALA A 179 -8.58 -16.68 -1.16
C ALA A 179 -7.81 -16.81 -2.47
N ARG A 180 -7.32 -18.01 -2.79
CA ARG A 180 -6.56 -18.30 -4.03
C ARG A 180 -7.36 -18.02 -5.30
N SER A 181 -8.68 -18.06 -5.24
CA SER A 181 -9.56 -17.71 -6.36
C SER A 181 -9.43 -16.25 -6.82
N ARG A 182 -8.85 -15.38 -6.00
CA ARG A 182 -8.59 -13.95 -6.30
C ARG A 182 -7.17 -13.69 -6.82
N PHE A 183 -6.39 -14.72 -7.04
CA PHE A 183 -5.00 -14.64 -7.49
C PHE A 183 -4.92 -14.39 -9.01
N HIS A 184 -5.42 -13.24 -9.46
CA HIS A 184 -5.32 -12.79 -10.84
C HIS A 184 -5.12 -11.28 -10.90
N ASP A 185 -4.38 -10.85 -11.90
CA ASP A 185 -4.30 -9.42 -12.25
C ASP A 185 -5.53 -9.01 -13.07
N VAL A 186 -5.74 -7.71 -13.19
CA VAL A 186 -6.76 -7.15 -14.07
C VAL A 186 -6.44 -7.56 -15.50
N ALA A 187 -7.20 -8.51 -16.06
CA ALA A 187 -6.99 -9.00 -17.40
C ALA A 187 -7.44 -7.97 -18.44
N ASP A 188 -6.65 -7.79 -19.50
CA ASP A 188 -7.11 -7.12 -20.71
C ASP A 188 -8.24 -7.95 -21.34
N GLY A 189 -9.51 -7.61 -20.99
CA GLY A 189 -10.72 -7.95 -21.77
C GLY A 189 -11.04 -9.40 -22.11
N GLY A 190 -10.26 -10.37 -21.65
CA GLY A 190 -10.47 -11.78 -21.91
C GLY A 190 -10.63 -12.55 -20.61
N ALA A 191 -11.81 -13.13 -20.41
CA ALA A 191 -11.99 -14.16 -19.39
C ALA A 191 -10.91 -15.23 -19.56
N VAL A 192 -9.94 -15.26 -18.65
CA VAL A 192 -9.03 -16.41 -18.57
C VAL A 192 -9.90 -17.57 -18.11
N GLY A 193 -10.32 -18.37 -19.09
CA GLY A 193 -11.09 -19.57 -18.86
C GLY A 193 -10.35 -20.43 -17.85
N VAL A 194 -11.12 -20.94 -16.90
CA VAL A 194 -10.68 -21.86 -15.86
C VAL A 194 -9.94 -23.04 -16.51
N ALA A 195 -8.63 -22.94 -16.66
CA ALA A 195 -7.77 -24.03 -17.11
C ALA A 195 -7.62 -25.07 -15.97
N ALA A 196 -7.48 -26.32 -16.34
CA ALA A 196 -7.45 -27.47 -15.43
C ALA A 196 -6.29 -27.43 -14.43
N GLU A 197 -6.48 -28.00 -13.26
CA GLU A 197 -5.82 -27.76 -11.98
C GLU A 197 -4.29 -28.00 -11.88
N ALA A 198 -3.64 -28.62 -12.84
CA ALA A 198 -2.23 -29.02 -12.72
C ALA A 198 -1.20 -28.06 -13.35
N ASP A 199 -1.58 -27.29 -14.39
CA ASP A 199 -0.65 -26.42 -15.14
C ASP A 199 -0.74 -24.92 -14.73
N LYS A 200 -1.61 -24.59 -13.75
CA LYS A 200 -1.96 -23.19 -13.43
C LYS A 200 -0.95 -22.45 -12.60
N ALA A 201 -0.25 -23.13 -11.72
CA ALA A 201 0.70 -22.49 -10.80
C ALA A 201 1.91 -21.92 -11.57
N GLU A 202 2.37 -22.63 -12.60
CA GLU A 202 3.54 -22.22 -13.38
C GLU A 202 3.25 -21.08 -14.35
N VAL A 203 2.03 -21.02 -14.91
CA VAL A 203 1.61 -19.97 -15.85
C VAL A 203 1.11 -18.71 -15.12
N LEU A 204 0.45 -18.84 -13.96
CA LEU A 204 -0.01 -17.71 -13.16
C LEU A 204 1.14 -16.97 -12.45
N GLY A 205 2.18 -17.70 -12.05
CA GLY A 205 3.24 -17.16 -11.21
C GLY A 205 4.21 -16.21 -11.89
N SER A 206 4.42 -16.36 -13.19
CA SER A 206 5.44 -15.58 -13.91
C SER A 206 4.99 -14.17 -14.31
N HIS A 207 3.70 -13.86 -14.24
CA HIS A 207 3.15 -12.62 -14.81
C HIS A 207 2.18 -11.86 -13.89
N THR A 208 2.01 -12.27 -12.62
CA THR A 208 1.11 -11.58 -11.70
C THR A 208 1.80 -10.50 -10.87
N THR A 209 1.16 -9.34 -10.73
CA THR A 209 1.57 -8.30 -9.75
C THR A 209 0.83 -8.43 -8.43
N PHE A 210 -0.09 -9.39 -8.30
CA PHE A 210 -0.89 -9.56 -7.10
C PHE A 210 -0.03 -10.01 -5.91
N PRO A 211 0.12 -9.19 -4.85
CA PRO A 211 1.09 -9.42 -3.78
C PRO A 211 1.00 -10.79 -3.11
N PRO A 212 -0.20 -11.28 -2.73
CA PRO A 212 -0.33 -12.59 -2.11
C PRO A 212 0.19 -13.74 -2.98
N VAL A 213 0.07 -13.63 -4.32
CA VAL A 213 0.58 -14.66 -5.23
C VAL A 213 2.10 -14.62 -5.31
N ARG A 214 2.67 -13.43 -5.46
CA ARG A 214 4.12 -13.26 -5.61
C ARG A 214 4.88 -13.80 -4.40
N TYR A 215 4.51 -13.41 -3.19
CA TYR A 215 5.20 -13.91 -2.00
C TYR A 215 4.93 -15.40 -1.77
N GLN A 216 3.72 -15.88 -2.06
CA GLN A 216 3.37 -17.28 -1.89
C GLN A 216 4.18 -18.20 -2.79
N LEU A 217 4.34 -17.85 -4.07
CA LEU A 217 5.09 -18.67 -5.02
C LEU A 217 6.57 -18.76 -4.65
N SER A 218 7.21 -17.66 -4.32
CA SER A 218 8.60 -17.67 -3.85
C SER A 218 8.73 -18.41 -2.52
N PHE A 219 7.79 -18.23 -1.60
CA PHE A 219 7.74 -18.96 -0.33
C PHE A 219 7.63 -20.47 -0.53
N GLU A 220 6.66 -20.94 -1.33
CA GLU A 220 6.48 -22.36 -1.66
C GLU A 220 7.73 -22.95 -2.35
N SER A 221 8.33 -22.20 -3.28
CA SER A 221 9.52 -22.64 -4.01
C SER A 221 10.69 -22.93 -3.07
N VAL A 222 10.99 -22.00 -2.16
CA VAL A 222 12.09 -22.19 -1.19
C VAL A 222 11.79 -23.30 -0.21
N LEU A 223 10.57 -23.43 0.31
CA LEU A 223 10.17 -24.53 1.20
C LEU A 223 10.29 -25.88 0.52
N SER A 224 9.84 -25.98 -0.75
CA SER A 224 9.95 -27.19 -1.55
C SER A 224 11.40 -27.61 -1.78
N ALA A 225 12.27 -26.65 -2.13
CA ALA A 225 13.71 -26.88 -2.30
C ALA A 225 14.38 -27.35 -1.00
N ALA A 226 13.90 -26.89 0.14
CA ALA A 226 14.37 -27.31 1.48
C ALA A 226 13.73 -28.63 1.95
N GLY A 227 12.82 -29.24 1.22
CA GLY A 227 12.09 -30.45 1.60
C GLY A 227 11.13 -30.26 2.80
N ILE A 228 10.64 -29.03 2.99
CA ILE A 228 9.71 -28.68 4.09
C ILE A 228 8.28 -28.91 3.60
N ARG A 229 7.48 -29.62 4.40
CA ARG A 229 6.06 -29.82 4.12
C ARG A 229 5.32 -28.49 4.23
N TYR A 230 4.41 -28.25 3.29
CA TYR A 230 3.63 -27.02 3.20
C TYR A 230 2.14 -27.33 3.02
N ASP A 231 1.31 -26.62 3.79
CA ASP A 231 -0.15 -26.63 3.68
C ASP A 231 -0.68 -25.19 3.70
N TYR A 232 -1.78 -24.93 2.99
CA TYR A 232 -2.40 -23.60 2.87
C TYR A 232 -3.80 -23.54 3.46
N MET A 233 -4.13 -22.45 4.13
CA MET A 233 -5.48 -22.16 4.63
C MET A 233 -5.94 -20.78 4.19
N GLU A 234 -7.13 -20.74 3.57
CA GLU A 234 -7.70 -19.50 3.06
C GLU A 234 -8.49 -18.73 4.12
N ILE A 235 -8.28 -17.41 4.16
CA ILE A 235 -9.18 -16.45 4.81
C ILE A 235 -10.23 -16.05 3.75
N PRO A 236 -11.52 -16.39 3.95
CA PRO A 236 -12.54 -16.18 2.93
C PRO A 236 -12.79 -14.70 2.61
N SER A 237 -12.65 -13.84 3.61
CA SER A 237 -12.83 -12.40 3.47
C SER A 237 -11.84 -11.63 4.34
N VAL A 238 -11.05 -10.77 3.73
CA VAL A 238 -10.13 -9.87 4.45
C VAL A 238 -10.87 -8.68 5.10
N ALA A 239 -12.11 -8.45 4.73
CA ALA A 239 -12.95 -7.39 5.30
C ALA A 239 -13.71 -7.86 6.56
N ASP A 240 -13.95 -9.16 6.71
CA ASP A 240 -14.50 -9.73 7.94
C ASP A 240 -13.38 -10.17 8.87
N LEU A 241 -13.03 -9.34 9.84
CA LEU A 241 -11.95 -9.59 10.78
C LEU A 241 -12.16 -10.83 11.65
N SER A 242 -13.42 -11.31 11.82
CA SER A 242 -13.70 -12.53 12.56
C SER A 242 -13.19 -13.79 11.86
N GLU A 243 -13.02 -13.75 10.54
CA GLU A 243 -12.47 -14.87 9.77
C GLU A 243 -11.02 -15.15 10.14
N PHE A 244 -10.23 -14.11 10.46
CA PHE A 244 -8.82 -14.27 10.87
C PHE A 244 -8.70 -15.13 12.15
N GLU A 245 -9.52 -14.86 13.16
CA GLU A 245 -9.54 -15.68 14.39
C GLU A 245 -10.03 -17.10 14.09
N ARG A 246 -11.08 -17.24 13.28
CA ARG A 246 -11.68 -18.53 12.95
C ARG A 246 -10.68 -19.42 12.20
N VAL A 247 -9.99 -18.88 11.21
CA VAL A 247 -9.00 -19.61 10.42
C VAL A 247 -7.77 -19.93 11.27
N ALA A 248 -7.29 -19.00 12.10
CA ALA A 248 -6.20 -19.27 13.04
C ALA A 248 -6.53 -20.47 13.93
N ARG A 249 -7.68 -20.50 14.59
CA ARG A 249 -8.12 -21.63 15.43
C ARG A 249 -8.18 -22.95 14.66
N ARG A 250 -8.76 -22.94 13.46
CA ARG A 250 -8.89 -24.12 12.59
C ARG A 250 -7.53 -24.65 12.12
N ALA A 251 -6.49 -23.81 11.98
CA ALA A 251 -5.15 -24.24 11.63
C ALA A 251 -4.59 -25.23 12.67
N PHE A 252 -4.73 -24.94 13.96
CA PHE A 252 -4.29 -25.83 15.03
C PHE A 252 -5.11 -27.13 15.14
N GLU A 253 -6.35 -27.12 14.69
CA GLU A 253 -7.20 -28.32 14.69
C GLU A 253 -6.87 -29.24 13.52
N ARG A 254 -6.63 -28.64 12.34
CA ARG A 254 -6.40 -29.37 11.10
C ARG A 254 -4.95 -29.88 10.97
N PHE A 255 -4.00 -29.12 11.50
CA PHE A 255 -2.56 -29.40 11.38
C PHE A 255 -1.87 -29.41 12.75
N PRO A 256 -2.21 -30.36 13.63
CA PRO A 256 -1.67 -30.38 14.99
C PRO A 256 -0.17 -30.71 15.03
N ASP A 257 0.39 -31.20 13.93
CA ASP A 257 1.80 -31.54 13.73
C ASP A 257 2.63 -30.42 13.07
N ALA A 258 2.00 -29.29 12.73
CA ALA A 258 2.71 -28.14 12.19
C ALA A 258 3.64 -27.52 13.25
N ASP A 259 4.88 -27.24 12.85
CA ASP A 259 5.89 -26.61 13.70
C ASP A 259 6.22 -25.17 13.28
N ALA A 260 5.53 -24.66 12.23
CA ALA A 260 5.53 -23.25 11.87
C ALA A 260 4.21 -22.79 11.23
N ILE A 261 3.87 -21.52 11.46
CA ILE A 261 2.76 -20.82 10.83
C ILE A 261 3.28 -19.51 10.22
N MET A 262 2.93 -19.26 8.95
CA MET A 262 3.08 -17.99 8.26
C MET A 262 1.70 -17.39 8.06
N ALA A 263 1.48 -16.12 8.40
CA ALA A 263 0.16 -15.50 8.30
C ALA A 263 0.24 -13.96 8.20
N PRO A 264 -0.78 -13.27 7.65
CA PRO A 264 -0.96 -11.84 7.83
C PRO A 264 -0.97 -11.47 9.31
N ASP A 265 -0.50 -10.29 9.67
CA ASP A 265 -0.29 -9.83 11.05
C ASP A 265 -1.44 -10.15 12.02
N LEU A 266 -2.69 -9.90 11.58
CA LEU A 266 -3.86 -10.14 12.41
C LEU A 266 -4.08 -11.64 12.67
N ALA A 267 -3.96 -12.49 11.64
CA ALA A 267 -4.05 -13.94 11.81
C ALA A 267 -2.90 -14.49 12.66
N ALA A 268 -1.67 -14.00 12.44
CA ALA A 268 -0.51 -14.34 13.24
C ALA A 268 -0.71 -14.01 14.73
N SER A 269 -1.33 -12.86 15.02
CA SER A 269 -1.70 -12.45 16.37
C SER A 269 -2.68 -13.45 17.01
N PHE A 270 -3.71 -13.87 16.30
CA PHE A 270 -4.64 -14.90 16.78
C PHE A 270 -3.96 -16.27 16.92
N CYS A 271 -3.02 -16.61 16.04
CA CYS A 271 -2.22 -17.84 16.19
C CYS A 271 -1.37 -17.82 17.47
N VAL A 272 -0.77 -16.69 17.82
CA VAL A 272 -0.04 -16.52 19.09
C VAL A 272 -0.99 -16.74 20.28
N GLN A 273 -2.15 -16.08 20.28
CA GLN A 273 -3.16 -16.22 21.35
C GLN A 273 -3.62 -17.68 21.50
N GLU A 274 -3.91 -18.35 20.38
CA GLU A 274 -4.36 -19.75 20.39
C GLU A 274 -3.27 -20.70 20.86
N ALA A 275 -2.01 -20.51 20.46
CA ALA A 275 -0.87 -21.29 20.94
C ALA A 275 -0.68 -21.14 22.45
N LEU A 276 -0.73 -19.90 22.97
CA LEU A 276 -0.64 -19.62 24.39
C LEU A 276 -1.80 -20.27 25.16
N ARG A 277 -3.03 -20.20 24.65
CA ARG A 277 -4.21 -20.85 25.24
C ARG A 277 -4.07 -22.37 25.32
N ARG A 278 -3.42 -23.00 24.34
CA ARG A 278 -3.13 -24.44 24.28
C ARG A 278 -1.89 -24.84 25.05
N GLY A 279 -1.13 -23.92 25.62
CA GLY A 279 0.14 -24.20 26.31
C GLY A 279 1.27 -24.64 25.37
N ILE A 280 1.18 -24.27 24.06
CA ILE A 280 2.22 -24.57 23.08
C ILE A 280 3.35 -23.55 23.25
N ARG A 281 4.58 -24.04 23.35
CA ARG A 281 5.76 -23.21 23.55
C ARG A 281 6.18 -22.55 22.23
N ILE A 282 6.19 -21.22 22.22
CA ILE A 282 6.70 -20.39 21.12
C ILE A 282 8.06 -19.82 21.57
N PRO A 283 9.13 -19.93 20.78
CA PRO A 283 9.22 -20.53 19.41
C PRO A 283 9.64 -22.01 19.43
N ASP A 284 9.82 -22.66 20.59
CA ASP A 284 10.44 -23.98 20.71
C ASP A 284 9.67 -25.07 19.97
N SER A 285 8.35 -25.13 20.18
CA SER A 285 7.48 -26.16 19.61
C SER A 285 6.73 -25.67 18.35
N LEU A 286 6.46 -24.37 18.27
CA LEU A 286 5.80 -23.73 17.14
C LEU A 286 6.43 -22.35 16.87
N GLN A 287 6.86 -22.12 15.64
CA GLN A 287 7.28 -20.80 15.18
C GLN A 287 6.11 -20.09 14.50
N ILE A 288 5.99 -18.77 14.69
CA ILE A 288 4.98 -17.95 14.03
C ILE A 288 5.68 -16.76 13.39
N LEU A 289 5.49 -16.61 12.09
CA LEU A 289 6.01 -15.50 11.29
C LEU A 289 4.83 -14.71 10.72
N ALA A 290 4.83 -13.41 10.94
CA ALA A 290 3.82 -12.51 10.38
C ALA A 290 4.28 -11.90 9.05
N TYR A 291 3.32 -11.44 8.26
CA TYR A 291 3.56 -10.69 7.03
C TYR A 291 2.84 -9.35 7.14
N ASP A 292 3.52 -8.27 6.76
CA ASP A 292 3.22 -6.84 6.74
C ASP A 292 3.98 -6.04 7.82
N GLY A 293 4.09 -6.53 9.05
CA GLY A 293 4.83 -5.90 10.14
C GLY A 293 4.16 -4.67 10.76
N THR A 294 2.82 -4.62 10.77
CA THR A 294 2.06 -3.53 11.40
C THR A 294 2.19 -3.55 12.93
N TYR A 295 1.59 -2.54 13.58
CA TYR A 295 1.57 -2.40 15.04
C TYR A 295 0.96 -3.60 15.78
N VAL A 296 0.11 -4.39 15.11
CA VAL A 296 -0.52 -5.58 15.70
C VAL A 296 0.51 -6.63 16.14
N THR A 297 1.62 -6.73 15.41
CA THR A 297 2.70 -7.68 15.74
C THR A 297 3.42 -7.37 17.06
N ASP A 298 3.31 -6.15 17.57
CA ASP A 298 3.84 -5.75 18.87
C ASP A 298 2.84 -5.91 20.01
N ALA A 299 1.53 -6.06 19.70
CA ALA A 299 0.43 -6.08 20.66
C ALA A 299 -0.18 -7.47 20.92
N ALA A 300 0.37 -8.52 20.33
CA ALA A 300 -0.20 -9.87 20.35
C ALA A 300 0.04 -10.69 21.66
N GLY A 301 0.54 -10.06 22.72
CA GLY A 301 0.95 -10.73 23.95
C GLY A 301 2.45 -11.11 23.98
N MET A 302 3.06 -11.25 22.82
CA MET A 302 4.51 -11.28 22.60
C MET A 302 4.81 -10.62 21.26
N LYS A 303 6.05 -10.15 21.05
CA LYS A 303 6.46 -9.54 19.80
C LYS A 303 6.60 -10.60 18.71
N ILE A 304 5.85 -10.47 17.64
CA ILE A 304 5.88 -11.41 16.51
C ILE A 304 7.00 -11.01 15.55
N THR A 305 7.82 -11.99 15.15
CA THR A 305 8.76 -11.82 14.04
C THR A 305 7.94 -11.64 12.75
N SER A 306 8.27 -10.65 11.92
CA SER A 306 7.50 -10.37 10.73
C SER A 306 8.35 -9.94 9.54
N ILE A 307 7.88 -10.26 8.35
CA ILE A 307 8.33 -9.64 7.11
C ILE A 307 7.66 -8.27 7.04
N LEU A 308 8.47 -7.22 7.05
CA LEU A 308 8.04 -5.84 7.22
C LEU A 308 7.95 -5.14 5.87
N GLN A 309 6.80 -4.58 5.55
CA GLN A 309 6.65 -3.60 4.48
C GLN A 309 7.11 -2.21 4.97
N ASP A 310 7.96 -1.52 4.19
CA ASP A 310 8.46 -0.19 4.55
C ASP A 310 7.41 0.89 4.25
N PHE A 311 6.35 0.96 5.08
CA PHE A 311 5.25 1.90 4.92
C PHE A 311 5.69 3.37 4.73
N PRO A 312 6.71 3.88 5.45
CA PRO A 312 7.21 5.22 5.20
C PRO A 312 7.78 5.42 3.79
N SER A 313 8.52 4.45 3.27
CA SER A 313 9.09 4.52 1.91
C SER A 313 8.00 4.35 0.85
N ILE A 314 7.08 3.41 1.04
CA ILE A 314 5.89 3.22 0.19
C ILE A 314 5.09 4.51 0.09
N ALA A 315 4.77 5.13 1.23
CA ALA A 315 3.97 6.36 1.25
C ALA A 315 4.68 7.53 0.55
N ARG A 316 6.01 7.66 0.71
CA ARG A 316 6.80 8.66 -0.02
C ARG A 316 6.74 8.42 -1.52
N SER A 317 7.05 7.21 -1.98
CA SER A 317 7.05 6.86 -3.41
C SER A 317 5.66 7.03 -4.05
N LEU A 318 4.59 6.60 -3.38
CA LEU A 318 3.21 6.82 -3.84
C LEU A 318 2.89 8.31 -3.98
N SER A 319 3.31 9.12 -2.99
CA SER A 319 3.09 10.57 -3.02
C SER A 319 3.90 11.25 -4.13
N ASP A 320 5.15 10.81 -4.38
CA ASP A 320 6.00 11.35 -5.45
C ASP A 320 5.40 11.02 -6.82
N CYS A 321 5.02 9.75 -7.05
CA CYS A 321 4.33 9.32 -8.26
C CYS A 321 3.01 10.09 -8.49
N MET A 322 2.23 10.32 -7.43
CA MET A 322 0.97 11.06 -7.52
C MET A 322 1.20 12.52 -7.93
N LEU A 323 2.16 13.21 -7.30
CA LEU A 323 2.47 14.61 -7.63
C LEU A 323 3.01 14.75 -9.05
N GLU A 324 3.86 13.82 -9.50
CA GLU A 324 4.35 13.78 -10.87
C GLU A 324 3.20 13.59 -11.87
N THR A 325 2.26 12.67 -11.57
CA THR A 325 1.10 12.41 -12.42
C THR A 325 0.16 13.62 -12.49
N ILE A 326 -0.08 14.31 -11.36
CA ILE A 326 -0.86 15.56 -11.32
C ILE A 326 -0.17 16.68 -12.12
N SER A 327 1.16 16.78 -12.05
CA SER A 327 1.90 17.80 -12.79
C SER A 327 1.81 17.58 -14.30
N LYS A 328 1.91 16.33 -14.75
CA LYS A 328 1.72 15.96 -16.16
C LYS A 328 0.29 16.26 -16.65
N ASP A 329 -0.74 15.92 -15.86
CA ASP A 329 -2.15 16.23 -16.16
C ASP A 329 -2.40 17.74 -16.28
N ALA A 330 -1.66 18.57 -15.54
CA ALA A 330 -1.74 20.03 -15.59
C ALA A 330 -0.93 20.66 -16.74
N GLY A 331 -0.19 19.89 -17.54
CA GLY A 331 0.69 20.38 -18.60
C GLY A 331 1.90 21.18 -18.11
N VAL A 332 2.31 20.95 -16.86
CA VAL A 332 3.50 21.59 -16.27
C VAL A 332 4.68 20.63 -16.43
N GLU A 333 5.65 20.99 -17.28
CA GLU A 333 6.94 20.30 -17.29
C GLU A 333 7.60 20.50 -15.91
N VAL A 334 7.94 19.43 -15.24
CA VAL A 334 8.70 19.45 -13.99
C VAL A 334 10.17 19.58 -14.40
N ASP A 335 10.70 20.81 -14.39
CA ASP A 335 12.15 21.01 -14.43
C ASP A 335 12.76 20.30 -13.22
N GLY A 336 13.59 19.29 -13.53
CA GLY A 336 14.21 18.44 -12.53
C GLY A 336 15.29 19.16 -11.73
N ASP A 337 14.90 19.83 -10.66
CA ASP A 337 15.82 20.18 -9.58
C ASP A 337 15.46 19.37 -8.31
N ALA A 338 15.84 18.10 -8.34
CA ALA A 338 15.84 17.20 -7.21
C ALA A 338 17.27 17.09 -6.66
N SER A 339 17.78 18.16 -6.07
CA SER A 339 19.02 18.13 -5.30
C SER A 339 18.71 17.71 -3.86
N ASP A 340 18.41 16.43 -3.63
CA ASP A 340 18.65 15.73 -2.35
C ASP A 340 18.23 14.24 -2.40
N THR A 341 18.58 13.54 -3.49
CA THR A 341 18.53 12.08 -3.49
C THR A 341 19.83 11.54 -4.06
N ASN A 342 20.60 10.89 -3.21
CA ASN A 342 21.84 10.21 -3.57
C ASN A 342 21.54 9.11 -4.61
N PRO A 343 22.09 9.18 -5.85
CA PRO A 343 21.77 8.26 -6.94
C PRO A 343 22.38 6.86 -6.81
N GLU A 344 23.15 6.57 -5.77
CA GLU A 344 23.92 5.32 -5.68
C GLU A 344 23.17 4.11 -5.10
N VAL A 345 21.91 4.26 -4.64
CA VAL A 345 21.12 3.15 -4.04
C VAL A 345 20.22 2.43 -5.07
N LEU A 346 20.17 2.88 -6.32
CA LEU A 346 19.23 2.37 -7.33
C LEU A 346 19.90 1.54 -8.46
N ARG A 347 21.08 0.98 -8.24
CA ARG A 347 21.69 0.12 -9.26
C ARG A 347 22.19 -1.17 -8.63
N GLU A 348 21.35 -2.23 -8.80
CA GLU A 348 21.78 -3.59 -9.09
C GLU A 348 20.54 -4.50 -9.16
N GLY A 349 20.06 -4.69 -10.37
CA GLY A 349 19.03 -5.62 -10.77
C GLY A 349 18.77 -5.43 -12.26
N HIS A 350 19.71 -5.92 -13.11
CA HIS A 350 19.50 -5.92 -14.56
C HIS A 350 18.43 -6.94 -14.94
N VAL A 351 17.19 -6.46 -15.07
CA VAL A 351 16.19 -7.10 -15.92
C VAL A 351 16.35 -6.47 -17.32
N THR A 352 16.42 -7.29 -18.35
CA THR A 352 16.57 -6.81 -19.72
C THR A 352 15.28 -6.10 -20.18
N ASP A 353 15.40 -5.05 -21.02
CA ASP A 353 14.28 -4.23 -21.51
C ASP A 353 13.16 -5.02 -22.23
N GLU A 354 13.43 -6.26 -22.70
CA GLU A 354 12.43 -7.13 -23.31
C GLU A 354 11.59 -7.92 -22.28
N GLU A 355 12.16 -8.30 -21.13
CA GLU A 355 11.40 -8.91 -20.02
C GLU A 355 10.56 -7.90 -19.27
N ALA A 356 10.99 -6.63 -19.24
CA ALA A 356 10.24 -5.51 -18.65
C ALA A 356 8.94 -5.18 -19.40
N SER A 357 8.78 -5.58 -20.66
CA SER A 357 7.62 -5.27 -21.50
C SER A 357 6.43 -6.19 -21.29
N MET A 358 6.59 -7.36 -20.63
CA MET A 358 5.52 -8.37 -20.46
C MET A 358 5.03 -8.52 -19.01
N VAL A 359 5.77 -8.03 -18.03
CA VAL A 359 5.34 -8.01 -16.61
C VAL A 359 4.74 -6.65 -16.33
N GLY A 360 3.53 -6.58 -15.81
CA GLY A 360 2.91 -5.32 -15.38
C GLY A 360 3.88 -4.60 -14.44
N ASN A 361 4.60 -3.61 -14.96
CA ASN A 361 5.72 -2.98 -14.28
C ASN A 361 5.21 -2.19 -13.07
N LEU A 362 5.58 -2.63 -11.86
CA LEU A 362 5.62 -1.73 -10.72
C LEU A 362 6.64 -0.62 -11.07
N SER A 363 6.19 0.63 -11.07
CA SER A 363 7.06 1.77 -11.38
C SER A 363 8.15 1.92 -10.32
N HIS A 364 7.88 1.47 -9.10
CA HIS A 364 8.81 1.46 -7.98
C HIS A 364 8.55 0.25 -7.08
N THR A 365 9.58 -0.57 -6.88
CA THR A 365 9.56 -1.71 -5.96
C THR A 365 10.35 -1.37 -4.70
N ILE A 366 9.73 -1.54 -3.53
CA ILE A 366 10.32 -1.24 -2.23
C ILE A 366 10.78 -2.54 -1.57
N PRO A 367 12.05 -2.68 -1.20
CA PRO A 367 12.56 -3.88 -0.55
C PRO A 367 11.85 -4.20 0.76
N MET A 368 11.64 -5.49 1.01
CA MET A 368 11.11 -6.00 2.26
C MET A 368 12.21 -6.10 3.33
N LYS A 369 11.81 -6.02 4.60
CA LYS A 369 12.73 -6.13 5.76
C LYS A 369 12.23 -7.18 6.73
N VAL A 370 13.10 -7.66 7.60
CA VAL A 370 12.71 -8.54 8.71
C VAL A 370 12.66 -7.74 10.01
N LYS A 371 11.50 -7.73 10.66
CA LYS A 371 11.31 -7.23 12.02
C LYS A 371 11.45 -8.40 12.98
N ILE A 372 12.49 -8.36 13.78
CA ILE A 372 12.79 -9.41 14.75
C ILE A 372 11.85 -9.34 15.94
N GLY A 373 11.22 -10.48 16.25
CA GLY A 373 10.37 -10.68 17.43
C GLY A 373 10.82 -11.85 18.30
N GLN A 374 9.88 -12.45 19.00
CA GLN A 374 10.09 -13.55 19.95
C GLN A 374 9.52 -14.89 19.45
N THR A 375 8.88 -14.89 18.27
CA THR A 375 8.07 -16.01 17.79
C THR A 375 8.78 -16.93 16.81
N THR A 376 10.04 -16.64 16.45
CA THR A 376 10.90 -17.49 15.64
C THR A 376 12.19 -17.82 16.38
N ARG A 377 12.78 -18.99 16.08
CA ARG A 377 14.09 -19.37 16.61
C ARG A 377 15.17 -18.50 15.96
N TRP A 378 16.24 -18.28 16.70
CA TRP A 378 17.39 -17.50 16.23
C TRP A 378 18.64 -18.37 16.21
N ASN A 379 19.44 -18.20 15.15
CA ASN A 379 20.77 -18.78 15.02
C ASN A 379 21.71 -17.82 14.27
N GLU A 380 22.98 -18.17 14.19
CA GLU A 380 24.02 -17.36 13.53
C GLU A 380 23.71 -17.16 12.03
N ALA A 381 23.20 -18.19 11.34
CA ALA A 381 22.87 -18.11 9.91
C ALA A 381 21.77 -17.07 9.61
N ILE A 382 20.76 -16.94 10.49
CA ILE A 382 19.75 -15.89 10.35
C ILE A 382 20.37 -14.51 10.59
N ARG A 383 21.27 -14.40 11.56
CA ARG A 383 21.98 -13.15 11.82
C ARG A 383 22.80 -12.71 10.60
N GLU A 384 23.52 -13.63 9.98
CA GLU A 384 24.27 -13.36 8.74
C GLU A 384 23.38 -12.97 7.58
N LEU A 385 22.25 -13.66 7.40
CA LEU A 385 21.23 -13.32 6.39
C LEU A 385 20.76 -11.86 6.54
N LEU A 386 20.50 -11.42 7.76
CA LEU A 386 20.00 -10.08 8.04
C LEU A 386 21.10 -9.00 7.94
N LEU A 387 22.33 -9.32 8.30
CA LEU A 387 23.49 -8.42 8.15
C LEU A 387 23.92 -8.29 6.70
N GLY A 388 23.83 -9.37 5.90
CA GLY A 388 24.14 -9.36 4.46
C GLY A 388 23.12 -8.61 3.62
N SER A 389 21.91 -8.41 4.12
CA SER A 389 20.84 -7.65 3.46
C SER A 389 20.95 -6.13 3.66
N HIS A 390 21.88 -5.66 4.48
CA HIS A 390 22.19 -4.25 4.66
C HIS A 390 23.63 -3.98 4.20
N PRO A 391 23.87 -3.22 3.13
CA PRO A 391 25.19 -2.63 2.93
C PRO A 391 25.47 -1.76 4.15
N GLN A 392 26.62 -2.00 4.78
CA GLN A 392 27.13 -1.18 5.89
C GLN A 392 27.20 0.26 5.39
N THR A 393 26.31 1.10 5.85
CA THR A 393 26.51 2.55 5.81
C THR A 393 27.25 2.90 7.10
N ASP A 394 28.57 3.08 6.96
CA ASP A 394 29.38 3.82 7.92
C ASP A 394 29.02 5.32 7.90
#